data_a23ff4a747d8e269a6eebc17897e5b75
#
_entry.id   a23ff4a747d8e269a6eebc17897e5b75
#
_cell.length_a   1.000
_cell.length_b   1.000
_cell.length_c   1.000
_cell.angle_alpha   90.00
_cell.angle_beta   90.00
_cell.angle_gamma   90.00
#
_symmetry.space_group_name_H-M   'P 1'
#
loop_
_entity.id
_entity.type
_entity.pdbx_description
1 polymer ?
#
loop_
_entity_poly.entity_id
_entity_poly.type
_entity_poly.pdbx_seq_one_letter_code
_entity_poly.pdbx_strand_id
1 'polypeptide(L)'
;CALIGALLMLMALSVSVGGLIERSGLLELFPEQLGSIWLTLTLLMGLLVFIGMIMDPYGAVLLVNATLAPIALNNGIDPLHFWVMTVLAFEMGYLTPPVALNHLLTRQVVGLPTAWESLHGTFWQRNFRFIFPVLVMGTALLAVTYIPVGWDTGFRLLLGIQPLP
;
A
#
# COMPACT_ATOMS: atom_id res chain seq x y z
N CYS A 1 16.55 -23.23 -8.07
CA CYS A 1 16.76 -22.50 -9.35
C CYS A 1 15.44 -22.00 -9.96
N ALA A 2 14.39 -22.83 -10.05
CA ALA A 2 13.11 -22.42 -10.67
C ALA A 2 12.44 -21.21 -9.96
N LEU A 3 12.43 -21.19 -8.64
CA LEU A 3 11.85 -20.10 -7.85
C LEU A 3 12.57 -18.77 -8.10
N ILE A 4 13.89 -18.79 -8.13
CA ILE A 4 14.72 -17.59 -8.41
C ILE A 4 14.47 -17.06 -9.82
N GLY A 5 14.38 -17.95 -10.81
CA GLY A 5 14.05 -17.57 -12.18
C GLY A 5 12.65 -16.94 -12.30
N ALA A 6 11.66 -17.50 -11.62
CA ALA A 6 10.30 -16.95 -11.59
C ALA A 6 10.27 -15.55 -10.94
N LEU A 7 10.98 -15.35 -9.83
CA LEU A 7 11.08 -14.04 -9.18
C LEU A 7 11.76 -12.99 -10.07
N LEU A 8 12.87 -13.34 -10.71
CA LEU A 8 13.56 -12.43 -11.63
C LEU A 8 12.68 -12.04 -12.82
N MET A 9 11.90 -12.99 -13.35
CA MET A 9 10.97 -12.73 -14.43
C MET A 9 9.82 -11.82 -14.00
N LEU A 10 9.26 -12.03 -12.80
CA LEU A 10 8.25 -11.16 -12.21
C LEU A 10 8.79 -9.74 -12.02
N MET A 11 10.01 -9.59 -11.48
CA MET A 11 10.65 -8.28 -11.31
C MET A 11 10.83 -7.56 -12.64
N ALA A 12 11.33 -8.26 -13.69
CA ALA A 12 11.52 -7.67 -15.01
C ALA A 12 10.20 -7.22 -15.64
N LEU A 13 9.15 -8.03 -15.52
CA LEU A 13 7.81 -7.68 -16.00
C LEU A 13 7.23 -6.48 -15.24
N SER A 14 7.38 -6.44 -13.93
CA SER A 14 6.89 -5.36 -13.07
C SER A 14 7.57 -4.02 -13.39
N VAL A 15 8.90 -4.02 -13.55
CA VAL A 15 9.63 -2.81 -13.99
C VAL A 15 9.15 -2.35 -15.37
N SER A 16 8.89 -3.28 -16.29
CA SER A 16 8.37 -2.95 -17.62
C SER A 16 6.97 -2.32 -17.56
N VAL A 17 6.08 -2.87 -16.73
CA VAL A 17 4.73 -2.32 -16.48
C VAL A 17 4.82 -0.95 -15.82
N GLY A 18 5.70 -0.78 -14.82
CA GLY A 18 5.95 0.51 -14.18
C GLY A 18 6.39 1.59 -15.16
N GLY A 19 7.35 1.27 -16.04
CA GLY A 19 7.80 2.17 -17.09
C GLY A 19 6.72 2.50 -18.13
N LEU A 20 5.76 1.59 -18.37
CA LEU A 20 4.60 1.84 -19.23
C LEU A 20 3.62 2.81 -18.56
N ILE A 21 3.34 2.63 -17.27
CA ILE A 21 2.45 3.52 -16.48
C ILE A 21 3.05 4.92 -16.42
N GLU A 22 4.35 5.04 -16.16
CA GLU A 22 5.06 6.32 -16.13
C GLU A 22 4.96 7.06 -17.48
N ARG A 23 5.21 6.35 -18.59
CA ARG A 23 5.14 6.92 -19.93
C ARG A 23 3.74 7.18 -20.44
N SER A 24 2.74 6.54 -19.89
CA SER A 24 1.33 6.73 -20.29
C SER A 24 0.75 8.06 -19.85
N GLY A 25 1.43 8.82 -18.97
CA GLY A 25 0.93 10.05 -18.39
C GLY A 25 -0.30 9.87 -17.50
N LEU A 26 -0.65 8.62 -17.15
CA LEU A 26 -1.80 8.32 -16.29
C LEU A 26 -1.71 9.02 -14.93
N LEU A 27 -0.50 9.25 -14.45
CA LEU A 27 -0.25 9.91 -13.17
C LEU A 27 -0.27 11.44 -13.28
N GLU A 28 -0.13 12.01 -14.48
CA GLU A 28 -0.32 13.45 -14.75
C GLU A 28 -1.79 13.88 -14.63
N LEU A 29 -2.72 12.92 -14.70
CA LEU A 29 -4.13 13.13 -14.39
C LEU A 29 -4.38 13.40 -12.89
N PHE A 30 -3.39 13.13 -12.05
CA PHE A 30 -3.45 13.42 -10.62
C PHE A 30 -3.15 14.91 -10.41
N PRO A 31 -4.03 15.68 -9.78
CA PRO A 31 -3.77 17.09 -9.52
C PRO A 31 -2.55 17.23 -8.60
N GLU A 32 -1.60 18.05 -8.99
CA GLU A 32 -0.37 18.32 -8.23
C GLU A 32 -0.66 18.94 -6.85
N GLN A 33 -1.77 19.64 -6.73
CA GLN A 33 -2.23 20.25 -5.48
C GLN A 33 -3.68 19.86 -5.20
N LEU A 34 -3.85 19.11 -4.15
CA LEU A 34 -5.14 18.72 -3.61
C LEU A 34 -5.41 19.64 -2.41
N GLY A 35 -6.30 20.56 -2.49
CA GLY A 35 -6.57 21.64 -1.51
C GLY A 35 -6.75 21.21 -0.04
N SER A 36 -6.54 19.94 0.31
CA SER A 36 -6.61 19.40 1.68
C SER A 36 -5.62 18.26 1.87
N ILE A 37 -4.77 18.35 2.90
CA ILE A 37 -3.81 17.30 3.27
C ILE A 37 -4.49 15.96 3.55
N TRP A 38 -5.68 15.96 4.13
CA TRP A 38 -6.47 14.76 4.41
C TRP A 38 -6.90 14.04 3.13
N LEU A 39 -7.33 14.81 2.13
CA LEU A 39 -7.68 14.27 0.83
C LEU A 39 -6.46 13.69 0.12
N THR A 40 -5.34 14.41 0.15
CA THR A 40 -4.06 13.97 -0.41
C THR A 40 -3.61 12.64 0.19
N LEU A 41 -3.61 12.54 1.51
CA LEU A 41 -3.24 11.30 2.23
C LEU A 41 -4.16 10.14 1.87
N THR A 42 -5.46 10.37 1.82
CA THR A 42 -6.44 9.32 1.49
C THR A 42 -6.25 8.81 0.07
N LEU A 43 -6.07 9.71 -0.88
CA LEU A 43 -5.85 9.35 -2.29
C LEU A 43 -4.51 8.64 -2.50
N LEU A 44 -3.43 9.17 -1.91
CA LEU A 44 -2.10 8.55 -1.98
C LEU A 44 -2.12 7.16 -1.33
N MET A 45 -2.71 7.02 -0.14
CA MET A 45 -2.84 5.72 0.53
C MET A 45 -3.58 4.70 -0.35
N GLY A 46 -4.73 5.08 -0.90
CA GLY A 46 -5.52 4.20 -1.78
C GLY A 46 -4.74 3.79 -3.04
N LEU A 47 -4.05 4.74 -3.66
CA LEU A 47 -3.26 4.49 -4.86
C LEU A 47 -2.03 3.61 -4.57
N LEU A 48 -1.35 3.84 -3.45
CA LEU A 48 -0.21 3.03 -3.01
C LEU A 48 -0.64 1.58 -2.72
N VAL A 49 -1.77 1.36 -2.05
CA VAL A 49 -2.33 0.01 -1.85
C VAL A 49 -2.65 -0.65 -3.19
N PHE A 50 -3.26 0.09 -4.12
CA PHE A 50 -3.60 -0.41 -5.44
C PHE A 50 -2.36 -0.80 -6.25
N ILE A 51 -1.30 0.02 -6.25
CA ILE A 51 -0.01 -0.30 -6.88
C ILE A 51 0.58 -1.56 -6.24
N GLY A 52 0.59 -1.66 -4.90
CA GLY A 52 1.07 -2.83 -4.19
C GLY A 52 0.28 -4.12 -4.48
N MET A 53 -1.01 -4.01 -4.86
CA MET A 53 -1.80 -5.18 -5.26
C MET A 53 -1.42 -5.74 -6.63
N ILE A 54 -0.88 -4.92 -7.52
CA ILE A 54 -0.64 -5.27 -8.94
C ILE A 54 0.83 -5.54 -9.21
N MET A 55 1.73 -4.78 -8.55
CA MET A 55 3.15 -4.77 -8.85
C MET A 55 3.96 -5.45 -7.73
N ASP A 56 5.16 -5.95 -8.11
CA ASP A 56 6.15 -6.38 -7.13
C ASP A 56 6.82 -5.17 -6.42
N PRO A 57 7.46 -5.38 -5.25
CA PRO A 57 8.05 -4.29 -4.46
C PRO A 57 9.05 -3.43 -5.22
N TYR A 58 9.89 -4.03 -6.05
CA TYR A 58 10.96 -3.31 -6.75
C TYR A 58 10.43 -2.35 -7.81
N GLY A 59 9.54 -2.83 -8.68
CA GLY A 59 8.91 -2.00 -9.68
C GLY A 59 8.02 -0.93 -9.07
N ALA A 60 7.27 -1.28 -8.03
CA ALA A 60 6.40 -0.36 -7.31
C ALA A 60 7.17 0.79 -6.65
N VAL A 61 8.30 0.52 -5.97
CA VAL A 61 9.13 1.57 -5.35
C VAL A 61 9.70 2.52 -6.40
N LEU A 62 10.19 2.00 -7.52
CA LEU A 62 10.72 2.84 -8.60
C LEU A 62 9.64 3.76 -9.17
N LEU A 63 8.46 3.22 -9.47
CA LEU A 63 7.33 3.98 -9.96
C LEU A 63 6.89 5.07 -8.98
N VAL A 64 6.71 4.71 -7.70
CA VAL A 64 6.27 5.65 -6.66
C VAL A 64 7.31 6.75 -6.42
N ASN A 65 8.60 6.42 -6.44
CA ASN A 65 9.66 7.42 -6.28
C ASN A 65 9.68 8.43 -7.43
N ALA A 66 9.44 7.98 -8.66
CA ALA A 66 9.44 8.85 -9.83
C ALA A 66 8.18 9.73 -9.93
N THR A 67 7.04 9.27 -9.38
CA THR A 67 5.73 9.86 -9.66
C THR A 67 5.01 10.40 -8.42
N LEU A 68 4.76 9.56 -7.42
CA LEU A 68 3.93 9.92 -6.25
C LEU A 68 4.73 10.64 -5.16
N ALA A 69 6.02 10.34 -5.02
CA ALA A 69 6.84 11.01 -4.01
C ALA A 69 6.93 12.53 -4.24
N PRO A 70 7.18 13.05 -5.47
CA PRO A 70 7.13 14.48 -5.70
C PRO A 70 5.78 15.12 -5.37
N ILE A 71 4.67 14.44 -5.69
CA ILE A 71 3.32 14.93 -5.38
C ILE A 71 3.12 15.02 -3.86
N ALA A 72 3.52 13.99 -3.11
CA ALA A 72 3.42 13.97 -1.66
C ALA A 72 4.22 15.13 -1.02
N LEU A 73 5.46 15.31 -1.44
CA LEU A 73 6.35 16.36 -0.93
C LEU A 73 5.84 17.77 -1.26
N ASN A 74 5.34 17.99 -2.48
CA ASN A 74 4.77 19.27 -2.91
C ASN A 74 3.49 19.62 -2.12
N ASN A 75 2.76 18.62 -1.61
CA ASN A 75 1.60 18.84 -0.75
C ASN A 75 1.95 18.91 0.75
N GLY A 76 3.25 19.02 1.09
CA GLY A 76 3.71 19.25 2.48
C GLY A 76 3.73 18.00 3.36
N ILE A 77 3.66 16.80 2.77
CA ILE A 77 3.81 15.55 3.51
C ILE A 77 5.30 15.32 3.82
N ASP A 78 5.62 15.03 5.07
CA ASP A 78 6.99 14.73 5.49
C ASP A 78 7.52 13.48 4.76
N PRO A 79 8.77 13.50 4.26
CA PRO A 79 9.36 12.37 3.51
C PRO A 79 9.34 11.06 4.29
N LEU A 80 9.67 11.10 5.59
CA LEU A 80 9.68 9.90 6.42
C LEU A 80 8.26 9.34 6.56
N HIS A 81 7.28 10.20 6.82
CA HIS A 81 5.86 9.81 6.90
C HIS A 81 5.39 9.16 5.60
N PHE A 82 5.70 9.77 4.45
CA PHE A 82 5.34 9.23 3.13
C PHE A 82 5.92 7.83 2.90
N TRP A 83 7.21 7.62 3.18
CA TRP A 83 7.84 6.33 2.93
C TRP A 83 7.39 5.23 3.90
N VAL A 84 7.14 5.56 5.18
CA VAL A 84 6.57 4.60 6.13
C VAL A 84 5.14 4.20 5.71
N MET A 85 4.32 5.16 5.30
CA MET A 85 3.00 4.90 4.73
C MET A 85 3.08 4.02 3.47
N THR A 86 4.04 4.28 2.58
CA THR A 86 4.26 3.51 1.34
C THR A 86 4.57 2.05 1.63
N VAL A 87 5.49 1.77 2.56
CA VAL A 87 5.85 0.40 2.95
C VAL A 87 4.64 -0.35 3.48
N LEU A 88 3.87 0.26 4.39
CA LEU A 88 2.66 -0.36 4.95
C LEU A 88 1.56 -0.54 3.90
N ALA A 89 1.41 0.41 2.99
CA ALA A 89 0.44 0.32 1.90
C ALA A 89 0.76 -0.83 0.94
N PHE A 90 2.03 -1.02 0.61
CA PHE A 90 2.46 -2.15 -0.22
C PHE A 90 2.25 -3.49 0.48
N GLU A 91 2.61 -3.58 1.76
CA GLU A 91 2.38 -4.79 2.55
C GLU A 91 0.88 -5.14 2.61
N MET A 92 0.02 -4.12 2.79
CA MET A 92 -1.42 -4.28 2.69
C MET A 92 -1.85 -4.77 1.30
N GLY A 93 -1.25 -4.25 0.23
CA GLY A 93 -1.48 -4.69 -1.15
C GLY A 93 -1.14 -6.17 -1.34
N TYR A 94 0.00 -6.63 -0.80
CA TYR A 94 0.43 -8.04 -0.91
C TYR A 94 -0.42 -9.02 -0.11
N LEU A 95 -1.17 -8.53 0.87
CA LEU A 95 -2.14 -9.34 1.62
C LEU A 95 -3.50 -9.42 0.92
N THR A 96 -3.83 -8.47 0.05
CA THR A 96 -5.15 -8.38 -0.58
C THR A 96 -5.20 -9.04 -1.97
N PRO A 97 -6.35 -9.65 -2.37
CA PRO A 97 -6.55 -10.06 -3.75
C PRO A 97 -6.44 -8.86 -4.71
N PRO A 98 -5.99 -9.04 -5.97
CA PRO A 98 -6.03 -10.28 -6.74
C PRO A 98 -4.79 -11.17 -6.62
N VAL A 99 -3.61 -10.64 -6.30
CA VAL A 99 -2.37 -11.43 -6.29
C VAL A 99 -2.13 -12.11 -4.94
N ALA A 100 -2.36 -11.38 -3.83
CA ALA A 100 -2.20 -11.88 -2.46
C ALA A 100 -0.88 -12.66 -2.28
N LEU A 101 0.25 -12.08 -2.69
CA LEU A 101 1.55 -12.72 -2.80
C LEU A 101 1.96 -13.43 -1.49
N ASN A 102 1.75 -12.78 -0.35
CA ASN A 102 2.08 -13.34 0.95
C ASN A 102 1.30 -14.60 1.26
N HIS A 103 0.02 -14.68 0.86
CA HIS A 103 -0.79 -15.89 1.02
C HIS A 103 -0.34 -17.02 0.09
N LEU A 104 0.07 -16.70 -1.13
CA LEU A 104 0.61 -17.70 -2.06
C LEU A 104 1.90 -18.31 -1.53
N LEU A 105 2.83 -17.49 -1.04
CA LEU A 105 4.08 -17.96 -0.46
C LEU A 105 3.85 -18.78 0.80
N THR A 106 2.95 -18.35 1.68
CA THR A 106 2.59 -19.09 2.88
C THR A 106 2.02 -20.47 2.55
N ARG A 107 1.15 -20.56 1.53
CA ARG A 107 0.59 -21.83 1.06
C ARG A 107 1.64 -22.78 0.50
N GLN A 108 2.68 -22.27 -0.13
CA GLN A 108 3.79 -23.11 -0.64
C GLN A 108 4.60 -23.73 0.49
N VAL A 109 4.73 -23.06 1.63
CA VAL A 109 5.52 -23.53 2.79
C VAL A 109 4.67 -24.38 3.73
N VAL A 110 3.48 -23.93 4.08
CA VAL A 110 2.61 -24.57 5.07
C VAL A 110 1.71 -25.65 4.46
N GLY A 111 1.48 -25.59 3.15
CA GLY A 111 0.56 -26.46 2.44
C GLY A 111 -0.89 -25.91 2.41
N LEU A 112 -1.75 -26.64 1.71
CA LEU A 112 -3.17 -26.31 1.64
C LEU A 112 -3.86 -26.71 2.95
N PRO A 113 -4.88 -25.94 3.39
CA PRO A 113 -5.72 -26.36 4.50
C PRO A 113 -6.34 -27.73 4.20
N THR A 114 -6.40 -28.58 5.21
CA THR A 114 -7.03 -29.91 5.09
C THR A 114 -8.50 -29.74 4.69
N ALA A 115 -9.03 -30.68 3.92
CA ALA A 115 -10.44 -30.66 3.47
C ALA A 115 -11.42 -30.49 4.64
N TRP A 116 -11.06 -30.97 5.83
CA TRP A 116 -11.84 -30.83 7.07
C TRP A 116 -11.97 -29.37 7.52
N GLU A 117 -10.90 -28.58 7.45
CA GLU A 117 -10.93 -27.14 7.82
C GLU A 117 -11.81 -26.30 6.88
N SER A 118 -11.96 -26.73 5.62
CA SER A 118 -12.78 -26.04 4.63
C SER A 118 -14.28 -26.30 4.74
N LEU A 119 -14.68 -27.42 5.38
CA LEU A 119 -16.06 -27.88 5.42
C LEU A 119 -16.81 -27.51 6.70
N HIS A 120 -16.11 -27.15 7.77
CA HIS A 120 -16.70 -26.91 9.10
C HIS A 120 -16.43 -25.47 9.55
N GLY A 121 -17.45 -24.79 10.07
CA GLY A 121 -17.36 -23.46 10.67
C GLY A 121 -18.09 -22.35 9.93
N THR A 122 -18.29 -21.24 10.63
CA THR A 122 -18.87 -20.00 10.12
C THR A 122 -17.95 -19.36 9.09
N PHE A 123 -18.49 -18.53 8.16
CA PHE A 123 -17.71 -17.78 7.18
C PHE A 123 -16.46 -17.10 7.78
N TRP A 124 -16.61 -16.47 8.94
CA TRP A 124 -15.53 -15.82 9.68
C TRP A 124 -14.44 -16.77 10.13
N GLN A 125 -14.78 -17.93 10.66
CA GLN A 125 -13.82 -18.94 11.10
C GLN A 125 -13.01 -19.52 9.93
N ARG A 126 -13.66 -19.71 8.78
CA ARG A 126 -13.00 -20.21 7.58
C ARG A 126 -12.04 -19.19 6.97
N ASN A 127 -12.39 -17.92 7.02
CA ASN A 127 -11.60 -16.84 6.41
C ASN A 127 -10.75 -16.07 7.43
N PHE A 128 -10.75 -16.45 8.72
CA PHE A 128 -10.04 -15.75 9.77
C PHE A 128 -8.55 -15.58 9.46
N ARG A 129 -7.91 -16.61 8.93
CA ARG A 129 -6.49 -16.59 8.54
C ARG A 129 -6.17 -15.55 7.46
N PHE A 130 -7.17 -15.18 6.68
CA PHE A 130 -7.05 -14.15 5.64
C PHE A 130 -7.44 -12.78 6.18
N ILE A 131 -8.58 -12.70 6.86
CA ILE A 131 -9.16 -11.44 7.32
C ILE A 131 -8.33 -10.81 8.44
N PHE A 132 -7.80 -11.62 9.36
CA PHE A 132 -7.06 -11.11 10.52
C PHE A 132 -5.79 -10.33 10.14
N PRO A 133 -4.87 -10.85 9.30
CA PRO A 133 -3.70 -10.08 8.84
C PRO A 133 -4.09 -8.79 8.11
N VAL A 134 -5.12 -8.84 7.26
CA VAL A 134 -5.62 -7.67 6.53
C VAL A 134 -6.16 -6.60 7.48
N LEU A 135 -6.91 -6.99 8.52
CA LEU A 135 -7.40 -6.05 9.53
C LEU A 135 -6.26 -5.42 10.34
N VAL A 136 -5.29 -6.23 10.79
CA VAL A 136 -4.14 -5.73 11.56
C VAL A 136 -3.32 -4.74 10.73
N MET A 137 -2.98 -5.10 9.50
CA MET A 137 -2.23 -4.22 8.61
C MET A 137 -3.02 -2.99 8.19
N GLY A 138 -4.32 -3.14 7.94
CA GLY A 138 -5.20 -2.03 7.62
C GLY A 138 -5.31 -1.03 8.77
N THR A 139 -5.45 -1.48 10.01
CA THR A 139 -5.47 -0.60 11.19
C THR A 139 -4.14 0.09 11.40
N ALA A 140 -3.01 -0.61 11.21
CA ALA A 140 -1.68 -0.02 11.29
C ALA A 140 -1.47 1.05 10.20
N LEU A 141 -1.87 0.76 8.96
CA LEU A 141 -1.80 1.71 7.84
C LEU A 141 -2.62 2.97 8.13
N LEU A 142 -3.87 2.81 8.58
CA LEU A 142 -4.72 3.96 8.94
C LEU A 142 -4.12 4.76 10.10
N ALA A 143 -3.61 4.11 11.14
CA ALA A 143 -2.98 4.78 12.26
C ALA A 143 -1.77 5.60 11.82
N VAL A 144 -0.86 5.00 11.05
CA VAL A 144 0.35 5.69 10.56
C VAL A 144 0.01 6.82 9.59
N THR A 145 -1.01 6.66 8.77
CA THR A 145 -1.42 7.68 7.80
C THR A 145 -2.03 8.91 8.48
N TYR A 146 -2.90 8.72 9.47
CA TYR A 146 -3.72 9.80 9.99
C TYR A 146 -3.29 10.34 11.35
N ILE A 147 -2.70 9.53 12.24
CA ILE A 147 -2.33 9.99 13.59
C ILE A 147 -1.29 11.12 13.56
N PRO A 148 -0.20 11.06 12.76
CA PRO A 148 0.80 12.13 12.78
C PRO A 148 0.22 13.48 12.36
N VAL A 149 -0.61 13.49 11.32
CA VAL A 149 -1.24 14.73 10.82
C VAL A 149 -2.34 15.22 11.76
N GLY A 150 -3.13 14.30 12.33
CA GLY A 150 -4.15 14.64 13.34
C GLY A 150 -3.54 15.20 14.61
N TRP A 151 -2.40 14.66 15.07
CA TRP A 151 -1.67 15.13 16.22
C TRP A 151 -1.10 16.53 16.00
N ASP A 152 -0.43 16.76 14.85
CA ASP A 152 0.11 18.07 14.50
C ASP A 152 -1.00 19.11 14.38
N THR A 153 -2.08 18.79 13.70
CA THR A 153 -3.25 19.66 13.57
C THR A 153 -3.89 19.96 14.92
N GLY A 154 -4.08 18.96 15.78
CA GLY A 154 -4.63 19.12 17.11
C GLY A 154 -3.74 19.96 18.02
N PHE A 155 -2.43 19.77 17.98
CA PHE A 155 -1.46 20.52 18.78
C PHE A 155 -1.38 21.98 18.32
N ARG A 156 -1.42 22.25 17.03
CA ARG A 156 -1.46 23.61 16.45
C ARG A 156 -2.74 24.35 16.86
N LEU A 157 -3.89 23.68 16.80
CA LEU A 157 -5.17 24.25 17.28
C LEU A 157 -5.12 24.63 18.75
N LEU A 158 -4.51 23.79 19.60
CA LEU A 158 -4.33 24.09 21.03
C LEU A 158 -3.43 25.32 21.28
N LEU A 159 -2.46 25.54 20.42
CA LEU A 159 -1.54 26.70 20.48
C LEU A 159 -2.08 27.95 19.76
N GLY A 160 -3.27 27.88 19.14
CA GLY A 160 -3.85 28.99 18.38
C GLY A 160 -3.11 29.28 17.06
N ILE A 161 -2.34 28.32 16.54
CA ILE A 161 -1.61 28.41 15.28
C ILE A 161 -2.51 27.87 14.17
N GLN A 162 -2.58 28.57 13.03
CA GLN A 162 -3.41 28.09 11.91
C GLN A 162 -2.95 26.71 11.42
N PRO A 163 -3.91 25.78 11.12
CA PRO A 163 -3.60 24.50 10.52
C PRO A 163 -2.92 24.69 9.16
N LEU A 164 -2.09 23.73 8.77
CA LEU A 164 -1.50 23.66 7.43
C LEU A 164 -2.61 23.58 6.37
N PRO A 165 -2.44 24.27 5.24
CA PRO A 165 -3.41 24.28 4.16
C PRO A 165 -3.68 22.89 3.59
#